data_b2e3e18d1b3a235f9f0f5c53234ba8a1
#
_entry.id   b2e3e18d1b3a235f9f0f5c53234ba8a1
#
_cell.length_a   1.000
_cell.length_b   1.000
_cell.length_c   1.000
_cell.angle_alpha   90.00
_cell.angle_beta   90.00
_cell.angle_gamma   90.00
#
_symmetry.space_group_name_H-M   'P 1'
#
loop_
_entity.id
_entity.type
_entity.pdbx_description
1 polymer ?
#
loop_
_entity_poly.entity_id
_entity_poly.type
_entity_poly.pdbx_seq_one_letter_code
_entity_poly.pdbx_strand_id
1 'polypeptide(L)'
;DFCLSRGLGDVYKRQDMENVPKTEDGKVDYSQDFFNKETSLTVSGQLNGETYAQAFRNIYTFGPTFRAENSNTTRHAAEFWMIEPEIAFADLDDNMVLAESMLKYVINYVLENAPEEMNFFNSFVDKGLLERLNNVVSSEFARVTYTEAIEILEKNNDKFEYKVSWGADLQTEHERYLTEEVYKRPVFVTDYPKDIKAFYMKLNEDGKTVAAVDCLVPGIGEIIGGSQREDDYDKLRTRMDELGLKPEDYDFYLDLRKYGSTRHSGFGLGFERCVMYLTGMGNILSLIHISEPTRQAE
;
A
#
# COMPACT_ATOMS: atom_id res chain seq x y z
N ASP A 1 -14.47 -9.52 4.35
CA ASP A 1 -15.06 -9.86 3.04
C ASP A 1 -16.07 -8.80 2.64
N PHE A 2 -15.62 -7.81 1.85
CA PHE A 2 -16.49 -6.83 1.22
C PHE A 2 -16.99 -7.39 -0.11
N CYS A 3 -17.78 -8.45 -0.05
CA CYS A 3 -18.54 -8.86 -1.21
C CYS A 3 -19.73 -7.90 -1.35
N LEU A 4 -19.63 -6.98 -2.30
CA LEU A 4 -20.80 -6.24 -2.76
C LEU A 4 -21.53 -7.14 -3.75
N SER A 5 -22.51 -7.89 -3.24
CA SER A 5 -23.36 -8.77 -4.05
C SER A 5 -24.29 -8.02 -5.02
N ARG A 6 -24.21 -6.68 -5.06
CA ARG A 6 -25.06 -5.84 -5.92
C ARG A 6 -24.27 -4.62 -6.38
N GLY A 7 -24.43 -4.25 -7.63
CA GLY A 7 -23.74 -3.14 -8.27
C GLY A 7 -23.83 -1.83 -7.48
N LEU A 8 -22.98 -0.88 -7.80
CA LEU A 8 -22.80 0.41 -7.11
C LEU A 8 -24.11 1.18 -6.83
N GLY A 9 -25.21 0.89 -7.55
CA GLY A 9 -26.53 1.47 -7.28
C GLY A 9 -27.23 0.92 -6.03
N ASP A 10 -26.76 -0.18 -5.45
CA ASP A 10 -27.39 -0.87 -4.34
C ASP A 10 -26.64 -0.74 -2.99
N VAL A 11 -25.69 0.15 -2.88
CA VAL A 11 -24.95 0.43 -1.64
C VAL A 11 -25.93 0.72 -0.47
N TYR A 12 -27.06 1.32 -0.75
CA TYR A 12 -28.12 1.61 0.24
C TYR A 12 -28.93 0.38 0.69
N LYS A 13 -28.95 -0.70 -0.10
CA LYS A 13 -29.65 -1.95 0.26
C LYS A 13 -28.80 -2.91 1.10
N ARG A 14 -27.53 -2.57 1.34
CA ARG A 14 -26.62 -3.36 2.16
C ARG A 14 -27.15 -3.61 3.60
N GLN A 15 -28.05 -2.78 4.08
CA GLN A 15 -28.66 -2.93 5.40
C GLN A 15 -29.74 -4.01 5.44
N ASP A 16 -30.20 -4.50 4.29
CA ASP A 16 -31.25 -5.51 4.18
C ASP A 16 -30.68 -6.88 3.74
N MET A 17 -29.72 -7.37 4.52
CA MET A 17 -29.09 -8.68 4.29
C MET A 17 -30.07 -9.86 4.48
N GLU A 18 -31.20 -9.63 5.17
CA GLU A 18 -32.23 -10.66 5.38
C GLU A 18 -33.01 -10.95 4.09
N ASN A 19 -33.18 -9.96 3.22
CA ASN A 19 -33.94 -10.05 1.98
C ASN A 19 -33.07 -10.26 0.72
N VAL A 20 -31.77 -10.54 0.88
CA VAL A 20 -30.90 -10.90 -0.25
C VAL A 20 -31.40 -12.23 -0.85
N PRO A 21 -31.61 -12.34 -2.17
CA PRO A 21 -31.93 -13.60 -2.82
C PRO A 21 -30.96 -14.71 -2.46
N LYS A 22 -31.50 -15.90 -2.13
CA LYS A 22 -30.69 -17.06 -1.70
C LYS A 22 -31.00 -18.25 -2.60
N THR A 23 -29.97 -19.05 -2.82
CA THR A 23 -30.06 -20.36 -3.45
C THR A 23 -30.71 -21.38 -2.50
N GLU A 24 -31.05 -22.56 -3.01
CA GLU A 24 -31.66 -23.64 -2.19
C GLU A 24 -30.79 -24.09 -1.01
N ASP A 25 -29.45 -23.96 -1.12
CA ASP A 25 -28.50 -24.27 -0.06
C ASP A 25 -28.23 -23.08 0.88
N GLY A 26 -29.01 -22.00 0.76
CA GLY A 26 -28.99 -20.85 1.66
C GLY A 26 -27.88 -19.81 1.40
N LYS A 27 -27.08 -19.98 0.34
CA LYS A 27 -26.09 -19.00 -0.08
C LYS A 27 -26.74 -17.85 -0.85
N VAL A 28 -26.01 -16.73 -1.02
CA VAL A 28 -26.45 -15.62 -1.85
C VAL A 28 -26.60 -16.08 -3.31
N ASP A 29 -27.74 -15.78 -3.92
CA ASP A 29 -27.97 -16.05 -5.33
C ASP A 29 -27.50 -14.87 -6.21
N TYR A 30 -26.26 -14.94 -6.62
CA TYR A 30 -25.62 -13.92 -7.48
C TYR A 30 -26.18 -13.88 -8.90
N SER A 31 -26.96 -14.90 -9.34
CA SER A 31 -27.57 -14.88 -10.68
C SER A 31 -28.62 -13.77 -10.86
N GLN A 32 -29.12 -13.25 -9.75
CA GLN A 32 -30.08 -12.13 -9.71
C GLN A 32 -29.40 -10.76 -9.52
N ASP A 33 -28.07 -10.74 -9.42
CA ASP A 33 -27.30 -9.50 -9.28
C ASP A 33 -26.98 -8.87 -10.63
N PHE A 34 -26.57 -7.60 -10.63
CA PHE A 34 -26.23 -6.86 -11.85
C PHE A 34 -25.17 -7.57 -12.69
N PHE A 35 -24.14 -8.14 -12.08
CA PHE A 35 -23.07 -8.86 -12.77
C PHE A 35 -23.36 -10.34 -13.04
N ASN A 36 -24.47 -10.89 -12.55
CA ASN A 36 -24.85 -12.30 -12.61
C ASN A 36 -23.79 -13.27 -12.06
N LYS A 37 -22.90 -12.79 -11.23
CA LYS A 37 -21.85 -13.57 -10.57
C LYS A 37 -21.32 -12.84 -9.34
N GLU A 38 -20.69 -13.58 -8.45
CA GLU A 38 -19.97 -13.00 -7.32
C GLU A 38 -18.90 -12.02 -7.80
N THR A 39 -18.96 -10.79 -7.28
CA THR A 39 -18.00 -9.72 -7.57
C THR A 39 -17.63 -8.99 -6.31
N SER A 40 -16.38 -8.51 -6.26
CA SER A 40 -15.87 -7.75 -5.14
C SER A 40 -15.32 -6.41 -5.63
N LEU A 41 -15.31 -5.42 -4.74
CA LEU A 41 -14.53 -4.21 -4.97
C LEU A 41 -13.04 -4.54 -4.93
N THR A 42 -12.26 -3.87 -5.76
CA THR A 42 -10.83 -4.12 -5.84
C THR A 42 -10.09 -3.64 -4.59
N VAL A 43 -9.12 -4.43 -4.13
CA VAL A 43 -8.21 -4.05 -3.03
C VAL A 43 -6.92 -3.41 -3.52
N SER A 44 -6.65 -3.48 -4.85
CA SER A 44 -5.46 -2.91 -5.52
C SER A 44 -5.60 -3.10 -7.03
N GLY A 45 -5.01 -2.19 -7.79
CA GLY A 45 -4.85 -2.33 -9.24
C GLY A 45 -3.65 -3.19 -9.66
N GLN A 46 -2.82 -3.64 -8.70
CA GLN A 46 -1.51 -4.24 -8.95
C GLN A 46 -1.56 -5.48 -9.85
N LEU A 47 -2.30 -6.52 -9.47
CA LEU A 47 -2.24 -7.80 -10.19
C LEU A 47 -2.64 -7.67 -11.67
N ASN A 48 -3.67 -6.85 -11.94
CA ASN A 48 -4.03 -6.51 -13.31
C ASN A 48 -3.00 -5.57 -13.96
N GLY A 49 -2.46 -4.62 -13.19
CA GLY A 49 -1.40 -3.71 -13.62
C GLY A 49 -0.15 -4.44 -14.10
N GLU A 50 0.27 -5.49 -13.41
CA GLU A 50 1.40 -6.33 -13.83
C GLU A 50 1.21 -6.92 -15.24
N THR A 51 -0.03 -7.31 -15.61
CA THR A 51 -0.35 -7.78 -16.96
C THR A 51 -0.06 -6.70 -18.01
N TYR A 52 -0.46 -5.47 -17.73
CA TYR A 52 -0.21 -4.34 -18.63
C TYR A 52 1.26 -3.91 -18.64
N ALA A 53 1.97 -4.02 -17.52
CA ALA A 53 3.41 -3.76 -17.46
C ALA A 53 4.22 -4.72 -18.33
N GLN A 54 3.81 -6.00 -18.41
CA GLN A 54 4.42 -7.00 -19.32
C GLN A 54 4.27 -6.60 -20.80
N ALA A 55 3.19 -5.87 -21.16
CA ALA A 55 2.92 -5.45 -22.54
C ALA A 55 3.48 -4.05 -22.85
N PHE A 56 3.39 -3.11 -21.92
CA PHE A 56 3.67 -1.68 -22.15
C PHE A 56 4.91 -1.18 -21.40
N ARG A 57 5.60 -2.02 -20.67
CA ARG A 57 6.82 -1.79 -19.90
C ARG A 57 6.58 -1.00 -18.61
N ASN A 58 6.15 0.25 -18.68
CA ASN A 58 5.93 1.09 -17.52
C ASN A 58 4.47 1.55 -17.53
N ILE A 59 3.75 1.21 -16.47
CA ILE A 59 2.37 1.65 -16.28
C ILE A 59 2.20 2.18 -14.86
N TYR A 60 1.11 2.85 -14.62
CA TYR A 60 0.59 3.08 -13.27
C TYR A 60 -0.93 2.99 -13.28
N THR A 61 -1.49 2.60 -12.16
CA THR A 61 -2.92 2.77 -11.88
C THR A 61 -3.11 3.95 -10.92
N PHE A 62 -4.17 4.69 -11.09
CA PHE A 62 -4.63 5.70 -10.13
C PHE A 62 -6.14 5.56 -10.00
N GLY A 63 -6.57 5.01 -8.88
CA GLY A 63 -7.99 4.68 -8.71
C GLY A 63 -8.34 4.29 -7.28
N PRO A 64 -9.66 4.17 -7.01
CA PRO A 64 -10.17 3.80 -5.70
C PRO A 64 -9.82 2.34 -5.39
N THR A 65 -9.45 2.12 -4.13
CA THR A 65 -9.22 0.80 -3.55
C THR A 65 -10.07 0.64 -2.30
N PHE A 66 -10.48 -0.59 -2.01
CA PHE A 66 -11.40 -0.90 -0.93
C PHE A 66 -10.82 -2.00 -0.04
N ARG A 67 -10.63 -1.71 1.25
CA ARG A 67 -10.08 -2.66 2.21
C ARG A 67 -10.93 -2.68 3.47
N ALA A 68 -11.46 -3.86 3.79
CA ALA A 68 -12.22 -4.10 5.02
C ALA A 68 -11.26 -4.43 6.18
N GLU A 69 -10.43 -3.48 6.55
CA GLU A 69 -9.53 -3.64 7.68
C GLU A 69 -10.27 -3.41 8.99
N ASN A 70 -10.05 -4.30 9.95
CA ASN A 70 -10.57 -4.13 11.32
C ASN A 70 -9.62 -3.25 12.13
N SER A 71 -9.39 -2.02 11.66
CA SER A 71 -8.53 -1.06 12.34
C SER A 71 -9.21 0.30 12.45
N ASN A 72 -9.32 0.78 13.69
CA ASN A 72 -9.86 2.11 13.99
C ASN A 72 -8.71 3.10 14.23
N THR A 73 -7.83 3.26 13.25
CA THR A 73 -6.72 4.22 13.34
C THR A 73 -7.00 5.48 12.55
N THR A 74 -6.28 6.55 12.86
CA THR A 74 -6.37 7.83 12.14
C THR A 74 -5.80 7.79 10.71
N ARG A 75 -5.20 6.68 10.30
CA ARG A 75 -4.50 6.52 9.01
C ARG A 75 -5.15 5.51 8.07
N HIS A 76 -6.26 4.88 8.46
CA HIS A 76 -6.95 3.89 7.66
C HIS A 76 -8.37 4.33 7.33
N ALA A 77 -8.74 4.17 6.06
CA ALA A 77 -10.09 4.33 5.56
C ALA A 77 -10.46 3.07 4.76
N ALA A 78 -11.74 2.71 4.73
CA ALA A 78 -12.22 1.55 3.99
C ALA A 78 -12.19 1.76 2.46
N GLU A 79 -12.25 3.02 2.03
CA GLU A 79 -12.12 3.46 0.64
C GLU A 79 -11.06 4.56 0.59
N PHE A 80 -10.10 4.42 -0.30
CA PHE A 80 -9.03 5.40 -0.53
C PHE A 80 -8.46 5.20 -1.93
N TRP A 81 -7.70 6.19 -2.40
CA TRP A 81 -7.08 6.13 -3.73
C TRP A 81 -5.62 5.67 -3.64
N MET A 82 -5.20 4.87 -4.59
CA MET A 82 -3.82 4.41 -4.71
C MET A 82 -3.21 4.88 -6.03
N ILE A 83 -1.93 5.26 -5.95
CA ILE A 83 -1.05 5.43 -7.11
C ILE A 83 -0.12 4.22 -7.11
N GLU A 84 -0.23 3.36 -8.10
CA GLU A 84 0.42 2.06 -8.13
C GLU A 84 1.17 1.86 -9.46
N PRO A 85 2.44 2.30 -9.56
CA PRO A 85 3.28 2.00 -10.71
C PRO A 85 3.74 0.55 -10.71
N GLU A 86 3.77 -0.05 -11.91
CA GLU A 86 4.37 -1.35 -12.20
C GLU A 86 5.33 -1.19 -13.37
N ILE A 87 6.59 -1.62 -13.18
CA ILE A 87 7.69 -1.40 -14.12
C ILE A 87 8.37 -2.72 -14.48
N ALA A 88 8.36 -3.04 -15.77
CA ALA A 88 9.07 -4.20 -16.29
C ALA A 88 10.58 -3.94 -16.38
N PHE A 89 11.35 -5.03 -16.29
CA PHE A 89 12.82 -5.05 -16.31
C PHE A 89 13.49 -4.37 -15.11
N ALA A 90 12.72 -4.04 -14.06
CA ALA A 90 13.19 -3.41 -12.85
C ALA A 90 13.34 -4.42 -11.70
N ASP A 91 14.36 -4.25 -10.90
CA ASP A 91 14.54 -4.95 -9.62
C ASP A 91 14.09 -4.08 -8.43
N LEU A 92 14.42 -4.53 -7.23
CA LEU A 92 14.06 -3.81 -6.01
C LEU A 92 14.79 -2.46 -5.90
N ASP A 93 16.03 -2.37 -6.35
CA ASP A 93 16.81 -1.13 -6.33
C ASP A 93 16.23 -0.09 -7.29
N ASP A 94 15.88 -0.50 -8.51
CA ASP A 94 15.21 0.36 -9.48
C ASP A 94 13.87 0.88 -8.93
N ASN A 95 13.14 0.03 -8.22
CA ASN A 95 11.86 0.37 -7.58
C ASN A 95 12.04 1.45 -6.49
N MET A 96 13.06 1.30 -5.63
CA MET A 96 13.39 2.29 -4.60
C MET A 96 13.81 3.63 -5.22
N VAL A 97 14.60 3.63 -6.29
CA VAL A 97 15.00 4.85 -7.00
C VAL A 97 13.79 5.58 -7.56
N LEU A 98 12.84 4.85 -8.15
CA LEU A 98 11.60 5.46 -8.66
C LEU A 98 10.74 6.02 -7.51
N ALA A 99 10.58 5.28 -6.42
CA ALA A 99 9.79 5.70 -5.26
C ALA A 99 10.37 6.97 -4.60
N GLU A 100 11.69 7.03 -4.41
CA GLU A 100 12.38 8.21 -3.89
C GLU A 100 12.20 9.42 -4.83
N SER A 101 12.43 9.22 -6.13
CA SER A 101 12.31 10.27 -7.12
C SER A 101 10.89 10.83 -7.21
N MET A 102 9.89 9.95 -7.19
CA MET A 102 8.47 10.33 -7.21
C MET A 102 8.08 11.13 -5.97
N LEU A 103 8.45 10.66 -4.78
CA LEU A 103 8.10 11.35 -3.54
C LEU A 103 8.75 12.73 -3.46
N LYS A 104 10.03 12.84 -3.80
CA LYS A 104 10.74 14.12 -3.87
C LYS A 104 10.13 15.06 -4.89
N TYR A 105 9.77 14.55 -6.06
CA TYR A 105 9.12 15.34 -7.10
C TYR A 105 7.80 15.93 -6.62
N VAL A 106 6.93 15.10 -6.04
CA VAL A 106 5.61 15.55 -5.54
C VAL A 106 5.77 16.61 -4.46
N ILE A 107 6.66 16.39 -3.49
CA ILE A 107 6.91 17.37 -2.43
C ILE A 107 7.44 18.68 -3.00
N ASN A 108 8.46 18.65 -3.86
CA ASN A 108 9.01 19.85 -4.50
C ASN A 108 7.94 20.61 -5.28
N TYR A 109 7.15 19.88 -6.07
CA TYR A 109 6.10 20.49 -6.88
C TYR A 109 5.10 21.26 -6.02
N VAL A 110 4.67 20.69 -4.88
CA VAL A 110 3.73 21.35 -3.97
C VAL A 110 4.38 22.55 -3.27
N LEU A 111 5.63 22.43 -2.82
CA LEU A 111 6.36 23.54 -2.20
C LEU A 111 6.55 24.74 -3.14
N GLU A 112 6.75 24.46 -4.43
CA GLU A 112 6.96 25.52 -5.45
C GLU A 112 5.65 26.13 -5.95
N ASN A 113 4.58 25.31 -6.10
CA ASN A 113 3.35 25.74 -6.78
C ASN A 113 2.20 26.09 -5.85
N ALA A 114 2.28 25.73 -4.55
CA ALA A 114 1.27 26.03 -3.53
C ALA A 114 1.89 26.65 -2.25
N PRO A 115 2.77 27.68 -2.37
CA PRO A 115 3.50 28.20 -1.21
C PRO A 115 2.61 28.88 -0.17
N GLU A 116 1.49 29.47 -0.57
CA GLU A 116 0.55 30.12 0.34
C GLU A 116 -0.18 29.08 1.21
N GLU A 117 -0.68 28.02 0.60
CA GLU A 117 -1.32 26.90 1.27
C GLU A 117 -0.34 26.17 2.20
N MET A 118 0.89 25.95 1.75
CA MET A 118 1.92 25.30 2.55
C MET A 118 2.31 26.13 3.76
N ASN A 119 2.40 27.46 3.63
CA ASN A 119 2.62 28.36 4.75
C ASN A 119 1.43 28.36 5.72
N PHE A 120 0.20 28.27 5.22
CA PHE A 120 -1.00 28.14 6.05
C PHE A 120 -0.93 26.84 6.87
N PHE A 121 -0.70 25.69 6.24
CA PHE A 121 -0.59 24.40 6.95
C PHE A 121 0.55 24.41 7.97
N ASN A 122 1.70 24.95 7.62
CA ASN A 122 2.83 25.08 8.55
C ASN A 122 2.54 25.98 9.75
N SER A 123 1.73 27.02 9.57
CA SER A 123 1.42 27.97 10.64
C SER A 123 0.30 27.49 11.57
N PHE A 124 -0.72 26.84 11.03
CA PHE A 124 -1.96 26.57 11.74
C PHE A 124 -2.23 25.09 12.02
N VAL A 125 -1.58 24.16 11.28
CA VAL A 125 -1.80 22.72 11.41
C VAL A 125 -0.59 22.03 12.03
N ASP A 126 0.60 22.17 11.42
CA ASP A 126 1.83 21.53 11.88
C ASP A 126 3.04 22.45 11.68
N LYS A 127 3.50 23.05 12.77
CA LYS A 127 4.59 24.04 12.78
C LYS A 127 5.95 23.50 12.30
N GLY A 128 6.13 22.18 12.23
CA GLY A 128 7.33 21.51 11.73
C GLY A 128 7.22 21.03 10.27
N LEU A 129 6.10 21.30 9.61
CA LEU A 129 5.77 20.74 8.31
C LEU A 129 6.82 21.07 7.23
N LEU A 130 7.14 22.34 7.04
CA LEU A 130 8.08 22.76 5.99
C LEU A 130 9.50 22.23 6.25
N GLU A 131 9.94 22.23 7.52
CA GLU A 131 11.23 21.66 7.89
C GLU A 131 11.32 20.16 7.54
N ARG A 132 10.28 19.40 7.91
CA ARG A 132 10.17 17.98 7.63
C ARG A 132 10.16 17.69 6.13
N LEU A 133 9.35 18.41 5.34
CA LEU A 133 9.27 18.22 3.89
C LEU A 133 10.59 18.59 3.20
N ASN A 134 11.23 19.68 3.60
CA ASN A 134 12.56 20.05 3.08
C ASN A 134 13.65 19.03 3.44
N ASN A 135 13.59 18.43 4.64
CA ASN A 135 14.48 17.33 5.01
C ASN A 135 14.33 16.14 4.05
N VAL A 136 13.09 15.74 3.74
CA VAL A 136 12.83 14.63 2.79
C VAL A 136 13.41 14.91 1.41
N VAL A 137 13.17 16.12 0.88
CA VAL A 137 13.65 16.51 -0.45
C VAL A 137 15.17 16.55 -0.54
N SER A 138 15.82 17.10 0.48
CA SER A 138 17.27 17.31 0.49
C SER A 138 18.10 16.09 0.90
N SER A 139 17.47 15.10 1.58
CA SER A 139 18.16 13.91 2.06
C SER A 139 18.24 12.83 0.98
N GLU A 140 19.32 12.07 0.97
CA GLU A 140 19.36 10.75 0.37
C GLU A 140 18.66 9.78 1.33
N PHE A 141 17.74 8.93 0.83
CA PHE A 141 17.01 8.00 1.67
C PHE A 141 17.95 6.90 2.15
N ALA A 142 17.89 6.61 3.46
CA ALA A 142 18.64 5.51 4.02
C ALA A 142 18.06 4.17 3.55
N ARG A 143 18.89 3.13 3.52
CA ARG A 143 18.49 1.76 3.21
C ARG A 143 18.93 0.84 4.34
N VAL A 144 18.05 -0.01 4.78
CA VAL A 144 18.30 -0.97 5.86
C VAL A 144 17.46 -2.22 5.61
N THR A 145 18.02 -3.39 5.88
CA THR A 145 17.23 -4.62 5.84
C THR A 145 16.32 -4.70 7.07
N TYR A 146 15.20 -5.42 6.94
CA TYR A 146 14.31 -5.67 8.08
C TYR A 146 15.07 -6.31 9.26
N THR A 147 15.98 -7.23 8.99
CA THR A 147 16.78 -7.89 10.03
C THR A 147 17.64 -6.88 10.80
N GLU A 148 18.34 -5.99 10.10
CA GLU A 148 19.14 -4.93 10.74
C GLU A 148 18.25 -3.93 11.48
N ALA A 149 17.10 -3.58 10.91
CA ALA A 149 16.14 -2.70 11.58
C ALA A 149 15.64 -3.32 12.89
N ILE A 150 15.29 -4.61 12.89
CA ILE A 150 14.91 -5.35 14.10
C ILE A 150 16.03 -5.35 15.15
N GLU A 151 17.27 -5.58 14.75
CA GLU A 151 18.41 -5.54 15.68
C GLU A 151 18.58 -4.17 16.35
N ILE A 152 18.32 -3.09 15.63
CA ILE A 152 18.33 -1.72 16.19
C ILE A 152 17.17 -1.52 17.16
N LEU A 153 15.98 -1.96 16.79
CA LEU A 153 14.77 -1.79 17.58
C LEU A 153 14.80 -2.67 18.85
N GLU A 154 15.23 -3.92 18.76
CA GLU A 154 15.34 -4.83 19.91
C GLU A 154 16.27 -4.26 21.02
N LYS A 155 17.36 -3.60 20.66
CA LYS A 155 18.25 -2.92 21.62
C LYS A 155 17.57 -1.76 22.35
N ASN A 156 16.44 -1.29 21.85
CA ASN A 156 15.66 -0.17 22.39
C ASN A 156 14.23 -0.57 22.76
N ASN A 157 13.97 -1.84 22.90
CA ASN A 157 12.62 -2.40 23.10
C ASN A 157 11.91 -1.84 24.36
N ASP A 158 12.66 -1.39 25.35
CA ASP A 158 12.14 -0.73 26.56
C ASP A 158 11.40 0.58 26.28
N LYS A 159 11.70 1.24 25.16
CA LYS A 159 11.07 2.50 24.74
C LYS A 159 9.70 2.32 24.07
N PHE A 160 9.34 1.10 23.62
CA PHE A 160 8.16 0.82 22.82
C PHE A 160 7.04 0.22 23.66
N GLU A 161 5.82 0.57 23.32
CA GLU A 161 4.61 -0.06 23.87
C GLU A 161 4.50 -1.49 23.35
N TYR A 162 4.67 -1.67 22.03
CA TYR A 162 4.67 -2.97 21.37
C TYR A 162 6.10 -3.47 21.23
N LYS A 163 6.40 -4.57 21.91
CA LYS A 163 7.74 -5.19 21.82
C LYS A 163 7.94 -5.81 20.45
N VAL A 164 9.07 -5.54 19.84
CA VAL A 164 9.43 -6.05 18.53
C VAL A 164 10.40 -7.24 18.65
N SER A 165 10.25 -8.19 17.75
CA SER A 165 11.16 -9.31 17.54
C SER A 165 11.12 -9.72 16.06
N TRP A 166 12.11 -10.46 15.62
CA TRP A 166 12.17 -10.91 14.23
C TRP A 166 10.91 -11.71 13.85
N GLY A 167 10.28 -11.34 12.72
CA GLY A 167 9.02 -11.91 12.25
C GLY A 167 7.76 -11.12 12.67
N ALA A 168 7.89 -10.09 13.52
CA ALA A 168 6.78 -9.22 13.89
C ALA A 168 6.57 -8.09 12.88
N ASP A 169 5.31 -7.68 12.66
CA ASP A 169 5.02 -6.46 11.91
C ASP A 169 5.51 -5.22 12.66
N LEU A 170 6.17 -4.32 11.93
CA LEU A 170 6.56 -3.02 12.47
C LEU A 170 5.33 -2.17 12.75
N GLN A 171 5.27 -1.63 13.97
CA GLN A 171 4.24 -0.67 14.34
C GLN A 171 4.72 0.76 14.06
N THR A 172 3.81 1.70 13.96
CA THR A 172 4.13 3.12 13.69
C THR A 172 5.21 3.69 14.62
N GLU A 173 5.24 3.28 15.88
CA GLU A 173 6.28 3.73 16.83
C GLU A 173 7.67 3.25 16.43
N HIS A 174 7.79 2.03 15.89
CA HIS A 174 9.04 1.47 15.40
C HIS A 174 9.51 2.20 14.13
N GLU A 175 8.60 2.43 13.18
CA GLU A 175 8.86 3.15 11.93
C GLU A 175 9.32 4.58 12.18
N ARG A 176 8.64 5.27 13.08
CA ARG A 176 9.01 6.64 13.47
C ARG A 176 10.34 6.66 14.23
N TYR A 177 10.60 5.71 15.09
CA TYR A 177 11.88 5.63 15.78
C TYR A 177 13.05 5.49 14.80
N LEU A 178 12.90 4.65 13.76
CA LEU A 178 13.91 4.53 12.71
C LEU A 178 14.12 5.85 11.97
N THR A 179 13.04 6.52 11.56
CA THR A 179 13.13 7.73 10.74
C THR A 179 13.48 9.00 11.52
N GLU A 180 13.05 9.12 12.78
CA GLU A 180 13.19 10.34 13.58
C GLU A 180 14.40 10.31 14.53
N GLU A 181 14.72 9.14 15.11
CA GLU A 181 15.78 9.02 16.11
C GLU A 181 17.07 8.43 15.55
N VAL A 182 16.96 7.37 14.72
CA VAL A 182 18.13 6.62 14.23
C VAL A 182 18.72 7.30 13.00
N TYR A 183 17.95 7.38 11.91
CA TYR A 183 18.45 7.88 10.62
C TYR A 183 18.21 9.36 10.41
N LYS A 184 17.22 9.97 11.08
CA LYS A 184 16.81 11.39 10.98
C LYS A 184 16.51 11.83 9.54
N ARG A 185 16.01 10.90 8.74
CA ARG A 185 15.67 11.05 7.31
C ARG A 185 14.81 9.89 6.85
N PRO A 186 14.21 9.93 5.65
CA PRO A 186 13.49 8.79 5.11
C PRO A 186 14.35 7.53 5.03
N VAL A 187 13.70 6.37 5.22
CA VAL A 187 14.35 5.07 5.27
C VAL A 187 13.58 4.07 4.43
N PHE A 188 14.26 3.37 3.54
CA PHE A 188 13.76 2.14 2.95
C PHE A 188 14.12 0.97 3.85
N VAL A 189 13.11 0.22 4.27
CA VAL A 189 13.29 -1.07 4.94
C VAL A 189 13.00 -2.16 3.92
N THR A 190 13.96 -3.10 3.73
CA THR A 190 13.87 -4.15 2.70
C THR A 190 13.94 -5.54 3.31
N ASP A 191 13.69 -6.56 2.49
CA ASP A 191 13.95 -7.97 2.81
C ASP A 191 13.19 -8.46 4.06
N TYR A 192 11.88 -8.24 4.03
CA TYR A 192 10.98 -8.66 5.09
C TYR A 192 10.80 -10.19 5.15
N PRO A 193 10.49 -10.74 6.33
CA PRO A 193 10.10 -12.15 6.44
C PRO A 193 8.92 -12.47 5.53
N LYS A 194 9.01 -13.59 4.78
CA LYS A 194 7.97 -14.02 3.84
C LYS A 194 6.60 -14.20 4.51
N ASP A 195 6.58 -14.57 5.79
CA ASP A 195 5.34 -14.96 6.49
C ASP A 195 4.46 -13.76 6.87
N ILE A 196 5.01 -12.55 6.84
CA ILE A 196 4.27 -11.31 7.08
C ILE A 196 4.04 -10.48 5.82
N LYS A 197 4.38 -11.00 4.63
CA LYS A 197 4.24 -10.29 3.35
C LYS A 197 3.45 -11.13 2.35
N ALA A 198 2.97 -10.48 1.30
CA ALA A 198 2.08 -11.05 0.31
C ALA A 198 2.75 -12.11 -0.57
N PHE A 199 1.94 -13.02 -1.14
CA PHE A 199 2.38 -14.18 -1.90
C PHE A 199 3.15 -13.86 -3.19
N TYR A 200 2.89 -12.71 -3.79
CA TYR A 200 3.44 -12.30 -5.08
C TYR A 200 4.83 -11.68 -5.00
N MET A 201 5.35 -11.47 -3.81
CA MET A 201 6.66 -10.87 -3.61
C MET A 201 7.77 -11.90 -3.86
N LYS A 202 8.85 -11.46 -4.55
CA LYS A 202 9.96 -12.34 -4.93
C LYS A 202 10.65 -12.92 -3.71
N LEU A 203 10.75 -14.25 -3.66
CA LEU A 203 11.47 -14.96 -2.61
C LEU A 203 12.98 -14.75 -2.79
N ASN A 204 13.65 -14.29 -1.74
CA ASN A 204 15.11 -14.16 -1.71
C ASN A 204 15.81 -15.51 -1.65
N GLU A 205 17.12 -15.53 -1.93
CA GLU A 205 17.93 -16.77 -1.98
C GLU A 205 17.99 -17.49 -0.62
N ASP A 206 17.79 -16.78 0.49
CA ASP A 206 17.75 -17.36 1.84
C ASP A 206 16.51 -18.22 2.12
N GLY A 207 15.50 -18.16 1.25
CA GLY A 207 14.23 -18.88 1.37
C GLY A 207 13.35 -18.44 2.55
N LYS A 208 13.73 -17.38 3.27
CA LYS A 208 13.05 -16.88 4.48
C LYS A 208 12.49 -15.48 4.30
N THR A 209 13.16 -14.66 3.51
CA THR A 209 12.78 -13.27 3.26
C THR A 209 12.29 -13.08 1.82
N VAL A 210 11.61 -11.98 1.59
CA VAL A 210 11.13 -11.56 0.27
C VAL A 210 11.65 -10.17 -0.07
N ALA A 211 11.85 -9.87 -1.35
CA ALA A 211 12.28 -8.58 -1.87
C ALA A 211 11.15 -7.54 -1.77
N ALA A 212 10.64 -7.35 -0.55
CA ALA A 212 9.71 -6.30 -0.20
C ALA A 212 10.46 -5.02 0.16
N VAL A 213 9.78 -3.88 0.05
CA VAL A 213 10.28 -2.58 0.49
C VAL A 213 9.14 -1.73 1.04
N ASP A 214 9.36 -1.13 2.19
CA ASP A 214 8.52 -0.09 2.74
C ASP A 214 9.35 1.20 2.85
N CYS A 215 8.83 2.31 2.30
CA CYS A 215 9.42 3.64 2.45
C CYS A 215 8.82 4.30 3.68
N LEU A 216 9.65 4.51 4.68
CA LEU A 216 9.28 5.17 5.92
C LEU A 216 9.71 6.64 5.88
N VAL A 217 8.83 7.53 6.33
CA VAL A 217 9.13 8.97 6.43
C VAL A 217 8.87 9.49 7.84
N PRO A 218 9.61 10.53 8.29
CA PRO A 218 9.38 11.14 9.59
C PRO A 218 7.95 11.66 9.74
N GLY A 219 7.34 11.47 10.88
CA GLY A 219 5.99 11.96 11.22
C GLY A 219 4.86 10.99 10.95
N ILE A 220 4.92 10.20 9.88
CA ILE A 220 3.82 9.29 9.50
C ILE A 220 4.20 7.81 9.51
N GLY A 221 5.48 7.48 9.37
CA GLY A 221 5.95 6.10 9.18
C GLY A 221 5.84 5.68 7.72
N GLU A 222 5.33 4.48 7.44
CA GLU A 222 5.18 3.96 6.07
C GLU A 222 4.26 4.86 5.22
N ILE A 223 4.81 5.31 4.07
CA ILE A 223 4.09 6.08 3.06
C ILE A 223 3.97 5.34 1.73
N ILE A 224 4.95 4.51 1.39
CA ILE A 224 4.98 3.66 0.20
C ILE A 224 5.32 2.25 0.62
N GLY A 225 4.56 1.28 0.14
CA GLY A 225 4.87 -0.15 0.23
C GLY A 225 5.01 -0.77 -1.16
N GLY A 226 6.01 -1.61 -1.37
CA GLY A 226 6.27 -2.22 -2.66
C GLY A 226 7.10 -3.48 -2.61
N SER A 227 7.41 -4.03 -3.78
CA SER A 227 8.31 -5.20 -3.89
C SER A 227 8.79 -5.40 -5.32
N GLN A 228 9.87 -6.15 -5.47
CA GLN A 228 10.07 -6.92 -6.68
C GLN A 228 9.08 -8.08 -6.69
N ARG A 229 8.51 -8.38 -7.86
CA ARG A 229 7.49 -9.42 -8.02
C ARG A 229 8.15 -10.77 -8.29
N GLU A 230 7.53 -11.85 -7.80
CA GLU A 230 8.01 -13.20 -8.12
C GLU A 230 7.80 -13.49 -9.62
N ASP A 231 8.87 -13.75 -10.32
CA ASP A 231 8.90 -14.00 -11.75
C ASP A 231 9.08 -15.50 -12.10
N ASP A 232 9.29 -16.35 -11.09
CA ASP A 232 9.36 -17.80 -11.21
C ASP A 232 7.99 -18.44 -10.95
N TYR A 233 7.49 -19.20 -11.93
CA TYR A 233 6.17 -19.85 -11.84
C TYR A 233 6.08 -20.87 -10.69
N ASP A 234 7.10 -21.71 -10.52
CA ASP A 234 7.06 -22.78 -9.52
C ASP A 234 7.15 -22.23 -8.10
N LYS A 235 7.96 -21.19 -7.88
CA LYS A 235 8.05 -20.49 -6.60
C LYS A 235 6.74 -19.81 -6.25
N LEU A 236 6.17 -19.07 -7.21
CA LEU A 236 4.88 -18.40 -7.02
C LEU A 236 3.77 -19.39 -6.69
N ARG A 237 3.69 -20.48 -7.44
CA ARG A 237 2.70 -21.55 -7.24
C ARG A 237 2.87 -22.21 -5.87
N THR A 238 4.11 -22.54 -5.49
CA THR A 238 4.41 -23.12 -4.18
C THR A 238 3.96 -22.20 -3.05
N ARG A 239 4.23 -20.89 -3.19
CA ARG A 239 3.81 -19.91 -2.18
C ARG A 239 2.30 -19.78 -2.06
N MET A 240 1.59 -19.84 -3.17
CA MET A 240 0.11 -19.85 -3.17
C MET A 240 -0.44 -21.10 -2.46
N ASP A 241 0.15 -22.27 -2.71
CA ASP A 241 -0.24 -23.52 -2.05
C ASP A 241 0.04 -23.48 -0.54
N GLU A 242 1.18 -22.92 -0.10
CA GLU A 242 1.51 -22.71 1.33
C GLU A 242 0.45 -21.85 2.04
N LEU A 243 -0.11 -20.87 1.35
CA LEU A 243 -1.11 -19.95 1.89
C LEU A 243 -2.57 -20.43 1.69
N GLY A 244 -2.76 -21.59 1.06
CA GLY A 244 -4.09 -22.16 0.80
C GLY A 244 -4.91 -21.36 -0.21
N LEU A 245 -4.26 -20.59 -1.08
CA LEU A 245 -4.91 -19.88 -2.18
C LEU A 245 -5.31 -20.85 -3.27
N LYS A 246 -6.45 -20.60 -3.93
CA LYS A 246 -6.92 -21.40 -5.05
C LYS A 246 -6.30 -20.89 -6.34
N PRO A 247 -5.42 -21.63 -6.99
CA PRO A 247 -4.75 -21.17 -8.20
C PRO A 247 -5.71 -20.82 -9.34
N GLU A 248 -6.88 -21.48 -9.39
CA GLU A 248 -7.91 -21.25 -10.40
C GLU A 248 -8.45 -19.81 -10.38
N ASP A 249 -8.42 -19.16 -9.21
CA ASP A 249 -8.83 -17.77 -9.05
C ASP A 249 -7.76 -16.78 -9.58
N TYR A 250 -6.54 -17.28 -9.84
CA TYR A 250 -5.36 -16.50 -10.25
C TYR A 250 -4.74 -17.00 -11.57
N ASP A 251 -5.46 -17.77 -12.39
CA ASP A 251 -4.93 -18.34 -13.64
C ASP A 251 -4.30 -17.24 -14.52
N PHE A 252 -4.97 -16.10 -14.69
CA PHE A 252 -4.45 -14.97 -15.47
C PHE A 252 -3.10 -14.45 -14.95
N TYR A 253 -2.88 -14.51 -13.65
CA TYR A 253 -1.67 -14.03 -13.00
C TYR A 253 -0.54 -15.06 -13.11
N LEU A 254 -0.85 -16.32 -12.95
CA LEU A 254 0.08 -17.45 -13.15
C LEU A 254 0.52 -17.54 -14.62
N ASP A 255 -0.38 -17.31 -15.56
CA ASP A 255 -0.10 -17.33 -16.99
C ASP A 255 0.97 -16.31 -17.40
N LEU A 256 1.08 -15.17 -16.72
CA LEU A 256 2.18 -14.21 -16.93
C LEU A 256 3.56 -14.86 -16.72
N ARG A 257 3.69 -15.80 -15.80
CA ARG A 257 4.95 -16.50 -15.52
C ARG A 257 5.15 -17.71 -16.44
N LYS A 258 4.06 -18.36 -16.77
CA LYS A 258 4.08 -19.56 -17.60
C LYS A 258 4.45 -19.29 -19.06
N TYR A 259 4.01 -18.16 -19.61
CA TYR A 259 4.14 -17.84 -21.03
C TYR A 259 5.19 -16.77 -21.35
N GLY A 260 6.04 -16.40 -20.45
CA GLY A 260 7.17 -15.50 -20.72
C GLY A 260 7.34 -14.39 -19.70
N SER A 261 7.55 -14.76 -18.46
CA SER A 261 7.81 -13.83 -17.38
C SER A 261 9.03 -12.94 -17.65
N THR A 262 8.96 -11.73 -17.12
CA THR A 262 10.12 -10.85 -17.01
C THR A 262 10.25 -10.32 -15.58
N ARG A 263 11.47 -9.99 -15.17
CA ARG A 263 11.71 -9.28 -13.92
C ARG A 263 10.94 -7.97 -13.93
N HIS A 264 10.16 -7.71 -12.88
CA HIS A 264 9.39 -6.49 -12.72
C HIS A 264 9.17 -6.18 -11.25
N SER A 265 8.87 -4.94 -10.97
CA SER A 265 8.64 -4.43 -9.62
C SER A 265 7.64 -3.28 -9.63
N GLY A 266 7.11 -2.98 -8.48
CA GLY A 266 6.14 -1.91 -8.33
C GLY A 266 5.91 -1.56 -6.86
N PHE A 267 5.18 -0.47 -6.64
CA PHE A 267 4.82 -0.02 -5.31
C PHE A 267 3.45 0.65 -5.29
N GLY A 268 2.91 0.86 -4.11
CA GLY A 268 1.69 1.63 -3.89
C GLY A 268 1.95 2.83 -3.00
N LEU A 269 1.48 4.01 -3.42
CA LEU A 269 1.38 5.22 -2.63
C LEU A 269 -0.09 5.53 -2.38
N GLY A 270 -0.52 5.51 -1.11
CA GLY A 270 -1.87 5.96 -0.74
C GLY A 270 -2.00 7.47 -0.93
N PHE A 271 -2.94 7.88 -1.78
CA PHE A 271 -3.10 9.30 -2.12
C PHE A 271 -3.49 10.13 -0.90
N GLU A 272 -4.47 9.70 -0.12
CA GLU A 272 -4.90 10.42 1.09
C GLU A 272 -3.77 10.46 2.13
N ARG A 273 -2.99 9.39 2.28
CA ARG A 273 -1.81 9.37 3.17
C ARG A 273 -0.75 10.36 2.70
N CYS A 274 -0.55 10.47 1.39
CA CYS A 274 0.32 11.50 0.80
C CYS A 274 -0.19 12.92 1.09
N VAL A 275 -1.49 13.17 0.92
CA VAL A 275 -2.10 14.48 1.25
C VAL A 275 -1.98 14.77 2.75
N MET A 276 -2.21 13.79 3.65
CA MET A 276 -1.94 13.95 5.08
C MET A 276 -0.50 14.40 5.33
N TYR A 277 0.45 13.75 4.67
CA TYR A 277 1.87 14.05 4.83
C TYR A 277 2.23 15.47 4.38
N LEU A 278 1.68 15.89 3.22
CA LEU A 278 1.91 17.22 2.65
C LEU A 278 1.24 18.36 3.44
N THR A 279 0.13 18.08 4.12
CA THR A 279 -0.66 19.10 4.86
C THR A 279 -0.43 19.09 6.37
N GLY A 280 0.19 18.02 6.91
CA GLY A 280 0.33 17.82 8.34
C GLY A 280 -0.97 17.41 9.04
N MET A 281 -2.03 17.07 8.28
CA MET A 281 -3.31 16.64 8.86
C MET A 281 -3.16 15.30 9.57
N GLY A 282 -3.64 15.22 10.80
CA GLY A 282 -3.46 14.06 11.67
C GLY A 282 -4.49 12.92 11.50
N ASN A 283 -5.53 13.13 10.68
CA ASN A 283 -6.61 12.15 10.51
C ASN A 283 -7.06 12.08 9.05
N ILE A 284 -6.99 10.87 8.46
CA ILE A 284 -7.37 10.61 7.07
C ILE A 284 -8.84 10.95 6.78
N LEU A 285 -9.73 10.77 7.75
CA LEU A 285 -11.16 11.10 7.60
C LEU A 285 -11.41 12.59 7.41
N SER A 286 -10.49 13.46 7.87
CA SER A 286 -10.58 14.89 7.63
C SER A 286 -10.38 15.28 6.18
N LEU A 287 -9.71 14.43 5.38
CA LEU A 287 -9.48 14.67 3.96
C LEU A 287 -10.70 14.29 3.12
N ILE A 288 -11.44 13.25 3.52
CA ILE A 288 -12.63 12.78 2.81
C ILE A 288 -13.72 13.84 2.81
N HIS A 289 -13.89 14.58 3.91
CA HIS A 289 -14.87 15.65 4.02
C HIS A 289 -14.53 16.91 3.20
N ILE A 290 -13.29 17.08 2.79
CA ILE A 290 -12.85 18.19 1.93
C ILE A 290 -13.13 17.89 0.45
N SER A 291 -13.17 16.62 0.05
CA SER A 291 -13.35 16.21 -1.34
C SER A 291 -14.81 16.11 -1.82
N GLU A 292 -15.81 16.19 -0.93
CA GLU A 292 -17.25 16.16 -1.30
C GLU A 292 -18.09 17.31 -0.70
N PRO A 293 -17.89 18.55 -1.09
CA PRO A 293 -18.73 19.64 -0.57
C PRO A 293 -20.09 19.76 -1.26
N THR A 294 -20.42 18.96 -2.29
CA THR A 294 -21.49 19.31 -3.23
C THR A 294 -22.69 18.37 -3.27
N ARG A 295 -22.75 17.29 -2.52
CA ARG A 295 -23.89 16.36 -2.54
C ARG A 295 -24.86 16.43 -1.37
N GLN A 296 -24.77 17.45 -0.53
CA GLN A 296 -25.74 17.67 0.56
C GLN A 296 -26.73 18.81 0.32
N ALA A 297 -26.84 19.30 -0.89
CA ALA A 297 -27.73 20.41 -1.23
C ALA A 297 -28.76 20.04 -2.29
N GLU A 298 -29.40 18.86 -2.17
CA GLU A 298 -30.68 18.56 -2.85
C GLU A 298 -31.55 17.67 -1.98
#